data_a23e1baebb7dd4f40b10454915fdf1c4
#
_entry.id   a23e1baebb7dd4f40b10454915fdf1c4
#
_cell.length_a   1.000
_cell.length_b   1.000
_cell.length_c   1.000
_cell.angle_alpha   90.00
_cell.angle_beta   90.00
_cell.angle_gamma   90.00
#
_symmetry.space_group_name_H-M   'P 1'
#
loop_
_entity.id
_entity.type
_entity.pdbx_description
1 polymer ?
#
loop_
_entity_poly.entity_id
_entity_poly.type
_entity_poly.pdbx_seq_one_letter_code
_entity_poly.pdbx_strand_id
1 'polypeptide(L)'
;ASNSYPTMKLIAKRYELKTAGSSGQQHRVILIPGSSGKHYSQIMNGAPFDVFFSADIERARLLEQEGRILAGTRFTYALGRLILWSSIDNYVDSKGDVLNKKDFRYLAIANPKLAPYGKSAEEALRSLGLWTNLKERLVRGENIAQTFQFISSGNAKLGFVAYSQIMNPGISIDGSFWEVPQSVYEPIEQQAVLLQDSDIGREFLSFVKSDESLSIIYESGYGLP
;
A
#
# COMPACT_ATOMS: atom_id res chain seq x y z
N ALA A 1 0.10 -1.37 6.15
CA ALA A 1 0.63 -2.05 4.96
C ALA A 1 1.92 -1.38 4.48
N SER A 2 2.77 -2.11 3.74
CA SER A 2 4.11 -1.58 3.37
C SER A 2 4.06 -0.44 2.34
N ASN A 3 3.02 -0.37 1.50
CA ASN A 3 2.83 0.74 0.56
C ASN A 3 2.63 2.09 1.27
N SER A 4 1.88 2.08 2.38
CA SER A 4 1.56 3.30 3.13
C SER A 4 2.63 3.69 4.16
N TYR A 5 3.70 2.91 4.32
CA TYR A 5 4.72 3.16 5.33
C TYR A 5 5.36 4.56 5.22
N PRO A 6 5.79 5.05 4.04
CA PRO A 6 6.36 6.39 3.93
C PRO A 6 5.36 7.50 4.32
N THR A 7 4.12 7.39 3.84
CA THR A 7 3.03 8.34 4.13
C THR A 7 2.66 8.33 5.62
N MET A 8 2.50 7.13 6.21
CA MET A 8 2.22 7.00 7.64
C MET A 8 3.36 7.52 8.51
N LYS A 9 4.61 7.43 8.05
CA LYS A 9 5.76 8.03 8.74
C LYS A 9 5.66 9.56 8.82
N LEU A 10 5.18 10.21 7.76
CA LEU A 10 4.94 11.66 7.75
C LEU A 10 3.79 12.01 8.70
N ILE A 11 2.67 11.29 8.64
CA ILE A 11 1.51 11.49 9.51
C ILE A 11 1.88 11.26 10.97
N ALA A 12 2.59 10.17 11.28
CA ALA A 12 3.05 9.86 12.63
C ALA A 12 3.93 10.99 13.20
N LYS A 13 4.89 11.48 12.41
CA LYS A 13 5.75 12.59 12.81
C LYS A 13 4.94 13.87 13.11
N ARG A 14 3.94 14.18 12.30
CA ARG A 14 3.05 15.34 12.53
C ARG A 14 2.24 15.18 13.80
N TYR A 15 1.68 13.99 14.03
CA TYR A 15 0.94 13.67 15.25
C TYR A 15 1.81 13.80 16.50
N GLU A 16 3.01 13.22 16.48
CA GLU A 16 3.96 13.29 17.60
C GLU A 16 4.36 14.73 17.94
N LEU A 17 4.59 15.57 16.93
CA LEU A 17 4.90 17.00 17.13
C LEU A 17 3.71 17.77 17.73
N LYS A 18 2.49 17.47 17.27
CA LYS A 18 1.27 18.12 17.75
C LYS A 18 0.99 17.78 19.23
N THR A 19 1.15 16.52 19.61
CA THR A 19 0.91 16.05 20.98
C THR A 19 1.98 16.56 21.95
N ALA A 20 3.24 16.64 21.54
CA ALA A 20 4.31 17.22 22.36
C ALA A 20 4.06 18.69 22.71
N GLY A 21 3.43 19.47 21.80
CA GLY A 21 3.11 20.89 22.03
C GLY A 21 1.86 21.12 22.91
N SER A 22 0.91 20.18 22.92
CA SER A 22 -0.42 20.42 23.51
C SER A 22 -0.58 19.89 24.94
N SER A 23 0.05 18.77 25.29
CA SER A 23 -0.17 18.09 26.58
C SER A 23 1.08 17.91 27.43
N GLY A 24 2.25 18.29 26.94
CA GLY A 24 3.53 17.98 27.60
C GLY A 24 3.87 16.50 27.64
N GLN A 25 2.99 15.66 27.12
CA GLN A 25 3.18 14.21 27.00
C GLN A 25 3.40 13.85 25.53
N GLN A 26 4.61 13.46 25.17
CA GLN A 26 4.93 13.06 23.79
C GLN A 26 4.43 11.63 23.55
N HIS A 27 3.42 11.52 22.65
CA HIS A 27 3.02 10.22 22.15
C HIS A 27 4.03 9.74 21.10
N ARG A 28 4.28 8.44 21.06
CA ARG A 28 5.20 7.83 20.08
C ARG A 28 4.45 6.80 19.22
N VAL A 29 4.61 6.87 17.91
CA VAL A 29 4.02 5.93 16.95
C VAL A 29 5.10 5.01 16.39
N ILE A 30 4.99 3.72 16.66
CA ILE A 30 5.90 2.70 16.13
C ILE A 30 5.25 2.05 14.91
N LEU A 31 5.84 2.27 13.75
CA LEU A 31 5.33 1.73 12.49
C LEU A 31 6.04 0.42 12.13
N ILE A 32 5.26 -0.62 11.85
CA ILE A 32 5.75 -1.95 11.47
C ILE A 32 5.29 -2.23 10.03
N PRO A 33 6.17 -2.11 9.02
CA PRO A 33 5.82 -2.36 7.63
C PRO A 33 5.73 -3.85 7.31
N GLY A 34 4.77 -4.23 6.45
CA GLY A 34 4.60 -5.61 5.98
C GLY A 34 3.44 -5.71 5.00
N SER A 35 3.13 -6.91 4.52
CA SER A 35 1.92 -7.13 3.73
C SER A 35 0.69 -7.18 4.64
N SER A 36 -0.47 -6.75 4.12
CA SER A 36 -1.73 -6.78 4.88
C SER A 36 -2.07 -8.20 5.36
N GLY A 37 -1.85 -9.22 4.52
CA GLY A 37 -2.09 -10.61 4.88
C GLY A 37 -1.17 -11.13 5.98
N LYS A 38 0.11 -10.72 6.00
CA LYS A 38 1.04 -11.08 7.08
C LYS A 38 0.59 -10.47 8.42
N HIS A 39 0.27 -9.19 8.42
CA HIS A 39 -0.22 -8.54 9.63
C HIS A 39 -1.56 -9.10 10.10
N TYR A 40 -2.49 -9.38 9.18
CA TYR A 40 -3.73 -10.08 9.52
C TYR A 40 -3.46 -11.39 10.26
N SER A 41 -2.58 -12.24 9.72
CA SER A 41 -2.21 -13.50 10.37
C SER A 41 -1.56 -13.28 11.74
N GLN A 42 -0.71 -12.27 11.90
CA GLN A 42 -0.10 -11.92 13.17
C GLN A 42 -1.14 -11.48 14.20
N ILE A 43 -2.10 -10.63 13.81
CA ILE A 43 -3.20 -10.17 14.67
C ILE A 43 -4.07 -11.36 15.12
N MET A 44 -4.43 -12.25 14.21
CA MET A 44 -5.18 -13.47 14.54
C MET A 44 -4.45 -14.37 15.52
N ASN A 45 -3.11 -14.35 15.53
CA ASN A 45 -2.25 -15.07 16.47
C ASN A 45 -1.86 -14.24 17.71
N GLY A 46 -2.53 -13.12 17.98
CA GLY A 46 -2.37 -12.35 19.20
C GLY A 46 -1.22 -11.35 19.22
N ALA A 47 -0.70 -10.94 18.06
CA ALA A 47 0.31 -9.87 18.02
C ALA A 47 -0.25 -8.57 18.63
N PRO A 48 0.51 -7.90 19.53
CA PRO A 48 0.04 -6.78 20.32
C PRO A 48 0.11 -5.44 19.53
N PHE A 49 -0.63 -5.36 18.44
CA PHE A 49 -0.76 -4.11 17.70
C PHE A 49 -1.96 -3.31 18.23
N ASP A 50 -1.82 -1.98 18.29
CA ASP A 50 -2.90 -1.08 18.69
C ASP A 50 -3.82 -0.74 17.52
N VAL A 51 -3.24 -0.52 16.34
CA VAL A 51 -3.93 -0.08 15.13
C VAL A 51 -3.44 -0.88 13.93
N PHE A 52 -4.34 -1.24 13.04
CA PHE A 52 -3.99 -1.89 11.78
C PHE A 52 -4.40 -1.05 10.57
N PHE A 53 -3.44 -0.77 9.71
CA PHE A 53 -3.64 -0.12 8.40
C PHE A 53 -3.52 -1.17 7.30
N SER A 54 -4.67 -1.62 6.79
CA SER A 54 -4.75 -2.56 5.66
C SER A 54 -4.71 -1.84 4.33
N ALA A 55 -4.14 -2.49 3.32
CA ALA A 55 -4.26 -2.03 1.93
C ALA A 55 -5.48 -2.61 1.20
N ASP A 56 -6.41 -3.23 1.91
CA ASP A 56 -7.69 -3.72 1.40
C ASP A 56 -8.80 -3.64 2.46
N ILE A 57 -10.05 -3.77 2.00
CA ILE A 57 -11.25 -3.89 2.83
C ILE A 57 -11.34 -5.28 3.47
N GLU A 58 -10.97 -6.32 2.73
CA GLU A 58 -11.23 -7.72 3.07
C GLU A 58 -10.66 -8.09 4.44
N ARG A 59 -9.39 -7.80 4.68
CA ARG A 59 -8.71 -8.17 5.94
C ARG A 59 -9.21 -7.36 7.12
N ALA A 60 -9.52 -6.08 6.91
CA ALA A 60 -10.13 -5.24 7.95
C ALA A 60 -11.54 -5.75 8.32
N ARG A 61 -12.35 -6.13 7.32
CA ARG A 61 -13.68 -6.71 7.51
C ARG A 61 -13.63 -8.07 8.20
N LEU A 62 -12.69 -8.94 7.83
CA LEU A 62 -12.51 -10.24 8.49
C LEU A 62 -12.16 -10.08 9.97
N LEU A 63 -11.25 -9.14 10.32
CA LEU A 63 -10.94 -8.86 11.72
C LEU A 63 -12.16 -8.35 12.49
N GLU A 64 -13.03 -7.55 11.85
CA GLU A 64 -14.30 -7.09 12.44
C GLU A 64 -15.24 -8.26 12.69
N GLN A 65 -15.41 -9.16 11.74
CA GLN A 65 -16.26 -10.35 11.85
C GLN A 65 -15.76 -11.33 12.93
N GLU A 66 -14.46 -11.43 13.12
CA GLU A 66 -13.81 -12.25 14.16
C GLU A 66 -13.76 -11.55 15.53
N GLY A 67 -14.36 -10.36 15.67
CA GLY A 67 -14.36 -9.61 16.92
C GLY A 67 -12.98 -9.17 17.39
N ARG A 68 -12.05 -8.97 16.45
CA ARG A 68 -10.65 -8.59 16.73
C ARG A 68 -10.39 -7.09 16.66
N ILE A 69 -11.45 -6.28 16.44
CA ILE A 69 -11.36 -4.83 16.41
C ILE A 69 -12.40 -4.21 17.35
N LEU A 70 -12.19 -2.96 17.72
CA LEU A 70 -13.24 -2.18 18.35
C LEU A 70 -14.34 -1.87 17.32
N ALA A 71 -15.58 -2.17 17.69
CA ALA A 71 -16.74 -1.94 16.85
C ALA A 71 -16.85 -0.46 16.44
N GLY A 72 -17.17 -0.23 15.17
CA GLY A 72 -17.37 1.12 14.61
C GLY A 72 -16.07 1.92 14.37
N THR A 73 -14.89 1.32 14.53
CA THR A 73 -13.62 2.02 14.29
C THR A 73 -13.09 1.85 12.88
N ARG A 74 -13.64 0.94 12.08
CA ARG A 74 -13.21 0.67 10.71
C ARG A 74 -13.63 1.81 9.77
N PHE A 75 -12.67 2.32 9.00
CA PHE A 75 -12.91 3.34 7.97
C PHE A 75 -11.90 3.24 6.83
N THR A 76 -12.29 3.70 5.63
CA THR A 76 -11.40 3.88 4.49
C THR A 76 -10.61 5.17 4.69
N TYR A 77 -9.26 5.10 4.62
CA TYR A 77 -8.41 6.28 4.76
C TYR A 77 -7.76 6.73 3.45
N ALA A 78 -7.68 5.83 2.45
CA ALA A 78 -7.03 6.11 1.17
C ALA A 78 -7.53 5.17 0.08
N LEU A 79 -7.48 5.62 -1.17
CA LEU A 79 -7.69 4.80 -2.36
C LEU A 79 -6.34 4.59 -3.05
N GLY A 80 -5.91 3.34 -3.15
CA GLY A 80 -4.64 2.97 -3.78
C GLY A 80 -4.74 3.02 -5.30
N ARG A 81 -3.62 3.38 -5.95
CA ARG A 81 -3.50 3.40 -7.41
C ARG A 81 -2.40 2.43 -7.83
N LEU A 82 -2.71 1.54 -8.78
CA LEU A 82 -1.77 0.57 -9.33
C LEU A 82 -1.07 1.16 -10.54
N ILE A 83 0.24 1.02 -10.61
CA ILE A 83 1.04 1.39 -11.77
C ILE A 83 1.93 0.22 -12.22
N LEU A 84 2.22 0.15 -13.51
CA LEU A 84 3.37 -0.57 -14.04
C LEU A 84 4.53 0.40 -14.09
N TRP A 85 5.63 0.10 -13.42
CA TRP A 85 6.79 0.98 -13.33
C TRP A 85 8.09 0.28 -13.70
N SER A 86 9.01 1.04 -14.25
CA SER A 86 10.41 0.69 -14.49
C SER A 86 11.31 1.82 -14.00
N SER A 87 12.47 1.49 -13.43
CA SER A 87 13.51 2.48 -13.12
C SER A 87 14.26 2.99 -14.36
N ILE A 88 13.94 2.49 -15.54
CA ILE A 88 14.53 2.88 -16.82
C ILE A 88 13.62 3.91 -17.49
N ASP A 89 14.19 5.06 -17.86
CA ASP A 89 13.47 6.10 -18.57
C ASP A 89 12.91 5.62 -19.90
N ASN A 90 11.69 6.01 -20.23
CA ASN A 90 11.00 5.70 -21.48
C ASN A 90 10.85 4.18 -21.77
N TYR A 91 11.07 3.30 -20.79
CA TYR A 91 10.91 1.86 -20.98
C TYR A 91 9.45 1.42 -20.91
N VAL A 92 8.67 1.97 -19.97
CA VAL A 92 7.22 1.77 -19.88
C VAL A 92 6.55 2.93 -20.61
N ASP A 93 5.79 2.60 -21.66
CA ASP A 93 5.00 3.57 -22.40
C ASP A 93 3.66 3.87 -21.70
N SER A 94 2.98 4.94 -22.12
CA SER A 94 1.73 5.42 -21.51
C SER A 94 0.52 4.49 -21.66
N LYS A 95 0.66 3.35 -22.35
CA LYS A 95 -0.40 2.36 -22.57
C LYS A 95 -0.06 0.98 -22.00
N GLY A 96 1.16 0.80 -21.51
CA GLY A 96 1.63 -0.48 -21.00
C GLY A 96 1.93 -1.51 -22.09
N ASP A 97 2.12 -1.09 -23.35
CA ASP A 97 2.38 -1.97 -24.49
C ASP A 97 3.68 -2.78 -24.35
N VAL A 98 4.58 -2.35 -23.48
CA VAL A 98 5.79 -3.11 -23.10
C VAL A 98 5.47 -4.54 -22.63
N LEU A 99 4.30 -4.76 -22.01
CA LEU A 99 3.85 -6.10 -21.57
C LEU A 99 3.63 -7.05 -22.75
N ASN A 100 3.23 -6.54 -23.90
CA ASN A 100 3.03 -7.30 -25.14
C ASN A 100 4.36 -7.59 -25.85
N LYS A 101 5.31 -6.65 -25.81
CA LYS A 101 6.64 -6.77 -26.45
C LYS A 101 7.48 -7.87 -25.82
N LYS A 102 7.28 -8.15 -24.52
CA LYS A 102 7.97 -9.19 -23.73
C LYS A 102 9.51 -9.06 -23.75
N ASP A 103 10.02 -7.84 -23.92
CA ASP A 103 11.46 -7.51 -23.90
C ASP A 103 12.02 -7.41 -22.46
N PHE A 104 11.58 -8.32 -21.61
CA PHE A 104 12.02 -8.45 -20.24
C PHE A 104 12.06 -9.93 -19.83
N ARG A 105 13.00 -10.26 -18.98
CA ARG A 105 13.11 -11.61 -18.42
C ARG A 105 12.09 -11.82 -17.30
N TYR A 106 11.99 -10.86 -16.38
CA TYR A 106 11.13 -10.91 -15.19
C TYR A 106 10.21 -9.71 -15.10
N LEU A 107 8.98 -9.96 -14.67
CA LEU A 107 7.96 -8.97 -14.30
C LEU A 107 7.71 -9.11 -12.79
N ALA A 108 7.99 -8.05 -12.03
CA ALA A 108 7.80 -8.08 -10.59
C ALA A 108 6.35 -7.78 -10.19
N ILE A 109 5.79 -8.61 -9.31
CA ILE A 109 4.50 -8.34 -8.62
C ILE A 109 4.65 -8.66 -7.13
N ALA A 110 3.82 -8.08 -6.28
CA ALA A 110 3.69 -8.58 -4.92
C ALA A 110 2.94 -9.92 -4.89
N ASN A 111 3.16 -10.73 -3.85
CA ASN A 111 2.48 -12.01 -3.74
C ASN A 111 0.95 -11.80 -3.61
N PRO A 112 0.12 -12.25 -4.58
CA PRO A 112 -1.32 -12.02 -4.58
C PRO A 112 -2.05 -12.58 -3.35
N LYS A 113 -1.51 -13.63 -2.73
CA LYS A 113 -2.08 -14.24 -1.52
C LYS A 113 -1.91 -13.38 -0.26
N LEU A 114 -0.89 -12.53 -0.24
CA LEU A 114 -0.49 -11.77 0.95
C LEU A 114 -0.70 -10.26 0.81
N ALA A 115 -0.56 -9.75 -0.41
CA ALA A 115 -0.51 -8.32 -0.69
C ALA A 115 -1.63 -7.88 -1.65
N PRO A 116 -2.48 -6.92 -1.25
CA PRO A 116 -3.57 -6.41 -2.08
C PRO A 116 -3.13 -5.92 -3.45
N TYR A 117 -2.04 -5.17 -3.53
CA TYR A 117 -1.48 -4.72 -4.82
C TYR A 117 -1.03 -5.89 -5.72
N GLY A 118 -0.64 -7.01 -5.13
CA GLY A 118 -0.36 -8.23 -5.88
C GLY A 118 -1.62 -8.86 -6.46
N LYS A 119 -2.71 -8.87 -5.70
CA LYS A 119 -4.04 -9.29 -6.16
C LYS A 119 -4.50 -8.41 -7.33
N SER A 120 -4.42 -7.09 -7.18
CA SER A 120 -4.79 -6.15 -8.23
C SER A 120 -3.92 -6.29 -9.49
N ALA A 121 -2.62 -6.57 -9.35
CA ALA A 121 -1.75 -6.86 -10.49
C ALA A 121 -2.14 -8.16 -11.21
N GLU A 122 -2.51 -9.21 -10.49
CA GLU A 122 -3.04 -10.44 -11.07
C GLU A 122 -4.37 -10.20 -11.79
N GLU A 123 -5.30 -9.46 -11.19
CA GLU A 123 -6.58 -9.10 -11.78
C GLU A 123 -6.38 -8.31 -13.09
N ALA A 124 -5.51 -7.29 -13.07
CA ALA A 124 -5.17 -6.49 -14.24
C ALA A 124 -4.59 -7.37 -15.36
N LEU A 125 -3.62 -8.23 -15.05
CA LEU A 125 -3.03 -9.14 -16.05
C LEU A 125 -4.05 -10.13 -16.62
N ARG A 126 -5.00 -10.60 -15.81
CA ARG A 126 -6.10 -11.48 -16.27
C ARG A 126 -7.08 -10.73 -17.16
N SER A 127 -7.52 -9.55 -16.74
CA SER A 127 -8.44 -8.70 -17.49
C SER A 127 -7.87 -8.29 -18.85
N LEU A 128 -6.56 -8.03 -18.91
CA LEU A 128 -5.84 -7.73 -20.15
C LEU A 128 -5.51 -8.95 -21.01
N GLY A 129 -5.84 -10.18 -20.57
CA GLY A 129 -5.54 -11.42 -21.28
C GLY A 129 -4.06 -11.81 -21.27
N LEU A 130 -3.24 -11.20 -20.40
CA LEU A 130 -1.78 -11.36 -20.38
C LEU A 130 -1.30 -12.41 -19.35
N TRP A 131 -2.15 -12.82 -18.41
CA TRP A 131 -1.76 -13.71 -17.30
C TRP A 131 -1.10 -15.01 -17.77
N THR A 132 -1.74 -15.73 -18.67
CA THR A 132 -1.25 -17.04 -19.16
C THR A 132 0.14 -16.91 -19.79
N ASN A 133 0.39 -15.83 -20.51
CA ASN A 133 1.65 -15.59 -21.21
C ASN A 133 2.78 -15.09 -20.32
N LEU A 134 2.45 -14.44 -19.18
CA LEU A 134 3.43 -13.79 -18.32
C LEU A 134 3.64 -14.49 -16.97
N LYS A 135 2.75 -15.40 -16.56
CA LYS A 135 2.81 -16.06 -15.23
C LYS A 135 4.14 -16.75 -14.91
N GLU A 136 4.81 -17.31 -15.92
CA GLU A 136 6.11 -17.98 -15.78
C GLU A 136 7.30 -16.98 -15.70
N ARG A 137 7.05 -15.71 -16.00
CA ARG A 137 8.04 -14.63 -15.88
C ARG A 137 7.88 -13.82 -14.57
N LEU A 138 6.87 -14.16 -13.75
CA LEU A 138 6.59 -13.41 -12.53
C LEU A 138 7.63 -13.71 -11.45
N VAL A 139 8.23 -12.66 -10.91
CA VAL A 139 8.94 -12.70 -9.64
C VAL A 139 8.05 -12.05 -8.57
N ARG A 140 7.93 -12.72 -7.42
CA ARG A 140 6.98 -12.33 -6.38
C ARG A 140 7.71 -11.80 -5.15
N GLY A 141 7.48 -10.52 -4.83
CA GLY A 141 7.84 -9.96 -3.54
C GLY A 141 6.85 -10.39 -2.45
N GLU A 142 7.30 -10.61 -1.24
CA GLU A 142 6.44 -10.90 -0.08
C GLU A 142 5.41 -9.78 0.19
N ASN A 143 5.80 -8.56 -0.14
CA ASN A 143 4.98 -7.35 -0.05
C ASN A 143 5.36 -6.37 -1.17
N ILE A 144 4.60 -5.27 -1.30
CA ILE A 144 4.81 -4.31 -2.39
C ILE A 144 6.12 -3.52 -2.26
N ALA A 145 6.68 -3.36 -1.06
CA ALA A 145 7.97 -2.69 -0.88
C ALA A 145 9.12 -3.57 -1.42
N GLN A 146 9.09 -4.88 -1.18
CA GLN A 146 10.08 -5.80 -1.77
C GLN A 146 9.93 -5.86 -3.29
N THR A 147 8.71 -5.81 -3.81
CA THR A 147 8.46 -5.74 -5.26
C THR A 147 9.12 -4.51 -5.87
N PHE A 148 8.94 -3.35 -5.23
CA PHE A 148 9.59 -2.11 -5.63
C PHE A 148 11.12 -2.24 -5.62
N GLN A 149 11.69 -2.88 -4.58
CA GLN A 149 13.14 -3.12 -4.50
C GLN A 149 13.66 -4.00 -5.63
N PHE A 150 12.92 -5.00 -6.09
CA PHE A 150 13.32 -5.83 -7.23
C PHE A 150 13.50 -4.99 -8.50
N ILE A 151 12.67 -3.96 -8.69
CA ILE A 151 12.75 -3.11 -9.88
C ILE A 151 13.84 -2.04 -9.69
N SER A 152 13.88 -1.36 -8.55
CA SER A 152 14.86 -0.30 -8.28
C SER A 152 16.30 -0.80 -8.25
N SER A 153 16.52 -2.07 -7.87
CA SER A 153 17.83 -2.73 -7.90
C SER A 153 18.21 -3.36 -9.25
N GLY A 154 17.31 -3.29 -10.26
CA GLY A 154 17.54 -3.88 -11.57
C GLY A 154 17.37 -5.41 -11.65
N ASN A 155 16.94 -6.09 -10.56
CA ASN A 155 16.65 -7.52 -10.58
C ASN A 155 15.41 -7.87 -11.43
N ALA A 156 14.51 -6.92 -11.62
CA ALA A 156 13.46 -6.94 -12.63
C ALA A 156 13.47 -5.61 -13.38
N LYS A 157 13.31 -5.63 -14.71
CA LYS A 157 13.27 -4.40 -15.50
C LYS A 157 12.02 -3.55 -15.21
N LEU A 158 10.90 -4.20 -14.85
CA LEU A 158 9.62 -3.55 -14.59
C LEU A 158 8.78 -4.41 -13.63
N GLY A 159 7.73 -3.81 -13.10
CA GLY A 159 6.75 -4.53 -12.28
C GLY A 159 5.58 -3.65 -11.86
N PHE A 160 4.58 -4.29 -11.28
CA PHE A 160 3.42 -3.59 -10.74
C PHE A 160 3.71 -3.15 -9.30
N VAL A 161 3.57 -1.85 -9.05
CA VAL A 161 3.82 -1.20 -7.76
C VAL A 161 2.71 -0.23 -7.41
N ALA A 162 2.71 0.28 -6.18
CA ALA A 162 1.79 1.35 -5.78
C ALA A 162 2.31 2.70 -6.31
N TYR A 163 1.41 3.53 -6.84
CA TYR A 163 1.77 4.88 -7.28
C TYR A 163 2.41 5.71 -6.15
N SER A 164 1.95 5.52 -4.93
CA SER A 164 2.52 6.14 -3.74
C SER A 164 4.00 5.81 -3.47
N GLN A 165 4.55 4.77 -4.09
CA GLN A 165 5.97 4.44 -3.93
C GLN A 165 6.88 5.30 -4.79
N ILE A 166 6.35 5.88 -5.87
CA ILE A 166 7.10 6.81 -6.75
C ILE A 166 6.75 8.29 -6.49
N MET A 167 5.63 8.56 -5.79
CA MET A 167 5.17 9.92 -5.44
C MET A 167 5.55 10.34 -4.03
N ASN A 168 6.57 9.71 -3.44
CA ASN A 168 6.97 10.04 -2.07
C ASN A 168 7.49 11.48 -1.99
N PRO A 169 6.87 12.37 -1.19
CA PRO A 169 7.31 13.75 -1.06
C PRO A 169 8.79 13.87 -0.68
N GLY A 170 9.55 14.62 -1.47
CA GLY A 170 10.99 14.86 -1.25
C GLY A 170 11.93 13.80 -1.84
N ILE A 171 11.43 12.81 -2.57
CA ILE A 171 12.23 11.85 -3.31
C ILE A 171 11.81 11.90 -4.78
N SER A 172 12.74 12.33 -5.65
CA SER A 172 12.56 12.13 -7.10
C SER A 172 12.88 10.67 -7.41
N ILE A 173 11.91 9.95 -7.96
CA ILE A 173 12.13 8.59 -8.44
C ILE A 173 12.12 8.63 -9.97
N ASP A 174 13.28 8.35 -10.54
CA ASP A 174 13.47 8.31 -11.99
C ASP A 174 12.75 7.09 -12.61
N GLY A 175 12.60 7.10 -13.92
CA GLY A 175 12.03 6.01 -14.66
C GLY A 175 10.77 6.37 -15.41
N SER A 176 10.03 5.35 -15.81
CA SER A 176 8.81 5.48 -16.58
C SER A 176 7.71 4.61 -16.02
N PHE A 177 6.47 5.05 -16.15
CA PHE A 177 5.32 4.29 -15.63
C PHE A 177 4.09 4.42 -16.53
N TRP A 178 3.22 3.45 -16.39
CA TRP A 178 1.86 3.45 -16.89
C TRP A 178 0.89 3.30 -15.73
N GLU A 179 -0.03 4.23 -15.60
CA GLU A 179 -1.12 4.09 -14.65
C GLU A 179 -2.13 3.08 -15.16
N VAL A 180 -2.29 1.98 -14.42
CA VAL A 180 -3.21 0.90 -14.81
C VAL A 180 -4.64 1.40 -14.67
N PRO A 181 -5.47 1.32 -15.73
CA PRO A 181 -6.87 1.75 -15.64
C PRO A 181 -7.63 1.01 -14.54
N GLN A 182 -8.41 1.76 -13.74
CA GLN A 182 -9.22 1.18 -12.66
C GLN A 182 -10.23 0.15 -13.15
N SER A 183 -10.61 0.20 -14.42
CA SER A 183 -11.57 -0.75 -15.04
C SER A 183 -11.05 -2.18 -15.19
N VAL A 184 -9.75 -2.44 -14.98
CA VAL A 184 -9.14 -3.77 -15.15
C VAL A 184 -8.76 -4.45 -13.82
N TYR A 185 -9.02 -3.81 -12.67
CA TYR A 185 -8.83 -4.38 -11.34
C TYR A 185 -9.80 -3.76 -10.34
N GLU A 186 -10.10 -4.48 -9.25
CA GLU A 186 -10.98 -3.98 -8.19
C GLU A 186 -10.34 -2.80 -7.42
N PRO A 187 -11.13 -1.81 -6.96
CA PRO A 187 -10.61 -0.68 -6.18
C PRO A 187 -9.77 -1.12 -4.98
N ILE A 188 -8.63 -0.46 -4.80
CA ILE A 188 -7.73 -0.71 -3.67
C ILE A 188 -8.12 0.23 -2.53
N GLU A 189 -9.25 -0.02 -1.89
CA GLU A 189 -9.69 0.73 -0.73
C GLU A 189 -8.90 0.33 0.50
N GLN A 190 -8.13 1.25 1.04
CA GLN A 190 -7.27 1.00 2.20
C GLN A 190 -8.00 1.40 3.48
N GLN A 191 -8.05 0.47 4.44
CA GLN A 191 -8.81 0.64 5.66
C GLN A 191 -7.94 0.63 6.91
N ALA A 192 -8.35 1.42 7.90
CA ALA A 192 -7.78 1.42 9.24
C ALA A 192 -8.79 0.91 10.25
N VAL A 193 -8.29 0.21 11.28
CA VAL A 193 -9.07 -0.32 12.40
C VAL A 193 -8.31 -0.18 13.71
N LEU A 194 -9.03 0.02 14.82
CA LEU A 194 -8.49 -0.02 16.18
C LEU A 194 -8.60 -1.45 16.72
N LEU A 195 -7.49 -2.02 17.12
CA LEU A 195 -7.42 -3.40 17.62
C LEU A 195 -7.55 -3.49 19.14
N GLN A 196 -7.04 -2.47 19.84
CA GLN A 196 -7.11 -2.38 21.29
C GLN A 196 -7.72 -1.05 21.71
N ASP A 197 -8.56 -1.07 22.75
CA ASP A 197 -9.17 0.14 23.27
C ASP A 197 -8.13 0.98 24.01
N SER A 198 -7.68 2.05 23.35
CA SER A 198 -6.76 3.02 23.93
C SER A 198 -7.10 4.43 23.44
N ASP A 199 -7.04 5.40 24.36
CA ASP A 199 -7.28 6.81 24.03
C ASP A 199 -6.29 7.32 22.98
N ILE A 200 -5.02 6.94 23.08
CA ILE A 200 -3.96 7.30 22.11
C ILE A 200 -4.27 6.71 20.72
N GLY A 201 -4.73 5.45 20.66
CA GLY A 201 -5.12 4.82 19.40
C GLY A 201 -6.30 5.51 18.74
N ARG A 202 -7.32 5.89 19.51
CA ARG A 202 -8.49 6.66 19.04
C ARG A 202 -8.09 8.04 18.54
N GLU A 203 -7.26 8.73 19.30
CA GLU A 203 -6.75 10.06 18.95
C GLU A 203 -5.91 10.02 17.65
N PHE A 204 -5.02 9.02 17.52
CA PHE A 204 -4.23 8.84 16.29
C PHE A 204 -5.12 8.55 15.08
N LEU A 205 -6.12 7.65 15.20
CA LEU A 205 -7.06 7.40 14.10
C LEU A 205 -7.91 8.63 13.76
N SER A 206 -8.28 9.44 14.75
CA SER A 206 -8.95 10.73 14.52
C SER A 206 -8.03 11.70 13.77
N PHE A 207 -6.74 11.76 14.14
CA PHE A 207 -5.76 12.57 13.43
C PHE A 207 -5.57 12.13 11.98
N VAL A 208 -5.58 10.83 11.70
CA VAL A 208 -5.51 10.29 10.32
C VAL A 208 -6.68 10.78 9.45
N LYS A 209 -7.84 11.06 10.04
CA LYS A 209 -9.01 11.62 9.33
C LYS A 209 -8.98 13.15 9.18
N SER A 210 -8.02 13.85 9.77
CA SER A 210 -7.93 15.31 9.68
C SER A 210 -7.53 15.78 8.29
N ASP A 211 -7.90 17.02 7.95
CA ASP A 211 -7.54 17.65 6.66
C ASP A 211 -6.03 17.66 6.43
N GLU A 212 -5.23 17.87 7.50
CA GLU A 212 -3.78 17.80 7.44
C GLU A 212 -3.29 16.42 6.98
N SER A 213 -3.82 15.33 7.54
CA SER A 213 -3.46 13.97 7.16
C SER A 213 -3.98 13.61 5.77
N LEU A 214 -5.19 14.05 5.42
CA LEU A 214 -5.76 13.84 4.08
C LEU A 214 -4.93 14.54 3.00
N SER A 215 -4.41 15.75 3.26
CA SER A 215 -3.47 16.43 2.35
C SER A 215 -2.20 15.61 2.14
N ILE A 216 -1.59 15.11 3.22
CA ILE A 216 -0.39 14.24 3.13
C ILE A 216 -0.68 12.98 2.33
N ILE A 217 -1.84 12.34 2.53
CA ILE A 217 -2.27 11.14 1.81
C ILE A 217 -2.39 11.45 0.32
N TYR A 218 -3.08 12.53 -0.04
CA TYR A 218 -3.27 12.95 -1.43
C TYR A 218 -1.95 13.28 -2.12
N GLU A 219 -1.08 14.07 -1.48
CA GLU A 219 0.24 14.44 -1.98
C GLU A 219 1.18 13.23 -2.14
N SER A 220 0.94 12.18 -1.37
CA SER A 220 1.64 10.88 -1.50
C SER A 220 1.09 10.00 -2.64
N GLY A 221 0.21 10.51 -3.50
CA GLY A 221 -0.28 9.80 -4.70
C GLY A 221 -1.45 8.85 -4.46
N TYR A 222 -2.18 8.99 -3.36
CA TYR A 222 -3.43 8.27 -3.12
C TYR A 222 -4.65 9.08 -3.58
N GLY A 223 -5.74 8.38 -3.93
CA GLY A 223 -7.06 8.96 -3.94
C GLY A 223 -7.62 9.11 -2.52
N LEU A 224 -8.53 10.06 -2.33
CA LEU A 224 -9.28 10.23 -1.08
C LEU A 224 -10.60 9.46 -1.14
N PRO A 225 -11.14 8.97 0.01
CA PRO A 225 -12.42 8.30 0.11
C PRO A 225 -13.60 9.15 -0.32
#